data_ad2ab21be7237c8abbe0daa318c5c91a
#
_entry.id   ad2ab21be7237c8abbe0daa318c5c91a
#
_cell.length_a   1.000
_cell.length_b   1.000
_cell.length_c   1.000
_cell.angle_alpha   90.00
_cell.angle_beta   90.00
_cell.angle_gamma   90.00
#
_symmetry.space_group_name_H-M   'P 1'
#
loop_
_entity.id
_entity.type
_entity.pdbx_description
1 polymer ?
#
loop_
_entity_poly.entity_id
_entity_poly.type
_entity_poly.pdbx_seq_one_letter_code
_entity_poly.pdbx_strand_id
1 'polypeptide(L)'
;STRNFKSPRKDELIVSLAGITVNLILGVAFMIIWIVLICLPWSNEILNTMVQYCYTINFGLAVFNLLPIPPLDGYHVAQCLFMNAKTYKFFGFVEKYSYVILVAVLIINSRTHFLNTIVYWLMMPLMSLASLILSIF
;
A
#
# COMPACT_ATOMS: atom_id res chain seq x y z
N SER A 1 16.13 -8.69 11.59
CA SER A 1 16.29 -9.97 12.28
C SER A 1 15.33 -10.11 13.44
N THR A 2 14.67 -11.25 13.54
CA THR A 2 13.75 -11.55 14.64
C THR A 2 14.46 -11.86 15.96
N ARG A 3 15.76 -12.08 15.93
CA ARG A 3 16.55 -12.42 17.13
C ARG A 3 16.56 -11.34 18.20
N ASN A 4 16.46 -10.07 17.77
CA ASN A 4 16.48 -8.93 18.68
C ASN A 4 15.09 -8.52 19.16
N PHE A 5 14.05 -9.21 18.73
CA PHE A 5 12.67 -8.90 19.08
C PHE A 5 12.27 -9.60 20.38
N LYS A 6 11.68 -8.85 21.31
CA LYS A 6 11.16 -9.42 22.56
C LYS A 6 9.99 -10.38 22.31
N SER A 7 9.16 -10.05 21.33
CA SER A 7 8.04 -10.86 20.89
C SER A 7 8.07 -10.88 19.36
N PRO A 8 8.74 -11.89 18.75
CA PRO A 8 9.00 -11.85 17.31
C PRO A 8 7.77 -11.61 16.45
N ARG A 9 6.65 -12.27 16.79
CA ARG A 9 5.41 -12.14 16.03
C ARG A 9 4.82 -10.71 16.09
N LYS A 10 4.79 -10.14 17.29
CA LYS A 10 4.30 -8.79 17.51
C LYS A 10 5.22 -7.75 16.86
N ASP A 11 6.53 -7.94 17.02
CA ASP A 11 7.52 -7.02 16.47
C ASP A 11 7.55 -7.06 14.95
N GLU A 12 7.40 -8.23 14.34
CA GLU A 12 7.25 -8.35 12.89
C GLU A 12 6.00 -7.62 12.40
N LEU A 13 4.89 -7.73 13.13
CA LEU A 13 3.66 -7.01 12.81
C LEU A 13 3.89 -5.50 12.84
N ILE A 14 4.56 -4.99 13.87
CA ILE A 14 4.86 -3.56 14.00
C ILE A 14 5.72 -3.08 12.84
N VAL A 15 6.78 -3.82 12.49
CA VAL A 15 7.67 -3.46 11.38
C VAL A 15 6.90 -3.46 10.05
N SER A 16 6.08 -4.45 9.82
CA SER A 16 5.28 -4.56 8.59
C SER A 16 4.27 -3.41 8.48
N LEU A 17 3.57 -3.11 9.56
CA LEU A 17 2.63 -1.99 9.60
C LEU A 17 3.33 -0.65 9.45
N ALA A 18 4.54 -0.51 10.00
CA ALA A 18 5.34 0.70 9.85
C ALA A 18 5.68 0.98 8.39
N GLY A 19 6.09 -0.05 7.63
CA GLY A 19 6.38 0.08 6.20
C GLY A 19 5.17 0.55 5.40
N ILE A 20 4.02 -0.07 5.64
CA ILE A 20 2.76 0.31 4.99
C ILE A 20 2.37 1.75 5.38
N THR A 21 2.50 2.08 6.65
CA THR A 21 2.18 3.42 7.17
C THR A 21 3.05 4.50 6.54
N VAL A 22 4.36 4.24 6.38
CA VAL A 22 5.27 5.20 5.74
C VAL A 22 4.83 5.46 4.30
N ASN A 23 4.47 4.43 3.54
CA ASN A 23 3.98 4.60 2.18
C ASN A 23 2.68 5.41 2.12
N LEU A 24 1.77 5.20 3.08
CA LEU A 24 0.53 5.98 3.15
C LEU A 24 0.83 7.44 3.49
N ILE A 25 1.72 7.70 4.44
CA ILE A 25 2.11 9.06 4.84
C ILE A 25 2.77 9.77 3.66
N LEU A 26 3.69 9.13 2.95
CA LEU A 26 4.33 9.70 1.78
C LEU A 26 3.32 9.98 0.66
N GLY A 27 2.38 9.08 0.46
CA GLY A 27 1.31 9.28 -0.51
C GLY A 27 0.48 10.52 -0.20
N VAL A 28 0.07 10.69 1.06
CA VAL A 28 -0.68 11.87 1.50
C VAL A 28 0.18 13.14 1.37
N ALA A 29 1.46 13.08 1.76
CA ALA A 29 2.35 14.22 1.65
C ALA A 29 2.51 14.68 0.20
N PHE A 30 2.74 13.76 -0.73
CA PHE A 30 2.84 14.10 -2.16
C PHE A 30 1.51 14.61 -2.72
N MET A 31 0.38 14.09 -2.25
CA MET A 31 -0.93 14.59 -2.67
C MET A 31 -1.12 16.05 -2.21
N ILE A 32 -0.72 16.38 -0.99
CA ILE A 32 -0.75 17.77 -0.48
C ILE A 32 0.14 18.67 -1.33
N ILE A 33 1.35 18.21 -1.65
CA ILE A 33 2.26 18.96 -2.53
C ILE A 33 1.62 19.20 -3.90
N TRP A 34 0.98 18.20 -4.46
CA TRP A 34 0.28 18.32 -5.73
C TRP A 34 -0.83 19.39 -5.67
N ILE A 35 -1.63 19.37 -4.61
CA ILE A 35 -2.70 20.37 -4.40
C ILE A 35 -2.12 21.78 -4.36
N VAL A 36 -1.03 21.98 -3.62
CA VAL A 36 -0.36 23.28 -3.53
C VAL A 36 0.16 23.70 -4.92
N LEU A 37 0.78 22.78 -5.65
CA LEU A 37 1.34 23.10 -6.97
C LEU A 37 0.28 23.54 -7.97
N ILE A 38 -0.87 22.88 -8.01
CA ILE A 38 -1.93 23.25 -8.95
C ILE A 38 -2.59 24.59 -8.60
N CYS A 39 -2.46 25.05 -7.36
CA CYS A 39 -2.95 26.35 -6.93
C CYS A 39 -1.99 27.49 -7.26
N LEU A 40 -0.74 27.20 -7.62
CA LEU A 40 0.26 28.22 -7.92
C LEU A 40 0.13 28.69 -9.37
N PRO A 41 0.25 30.00 -9.63
CA PRO A 41 0.11 30.55 -10.99
C PRO A 41 1.23 30.15 -11.95
N TRP A 42 2.36 29.69 -11.43
CA TRP A 42 3.50 29.25 -12.23
C TRP A 42 3.66 27.72 -12.24
N SER A 43 2.58 27.00 -11.98
CA SER A 43 2.64 25.54 -11.96
C SER A 43 3.07 24.99 -13.33
N ASN A 44 3.93 23.96 -13.29
CA ASN A 44 4.45 23.30 -14.47
C ASN A 44 3.75 21.94 -14.61
N GLU A 45 3.23 21.67 -15.81
CA GLU A 45 2.52 20.42 -16.09
C GLU A 45 3.40 19.18 -15.84
N ILE A 46 4.68 19.27 -16.23
CA ILE A 46 5.63 18.17 -16.02
C ILE A 46 5.82 17.91 -14.54
N LEU A 47 6.04 18.95 -13.75
CA LEU A 47 6.21 18.83 -12.30
C LEU A 47 4.96 18.28 -11.63
N ASN A 48 3.79 18.76 -12.03
CA ASN A 48 2.51 18.28 -11.50
C ASN A 48 2.32 16.79 -11.79
N THR A 49 2.65 16.35 -12.98
CA THR A 49 2.57 14.93 -13.38
C THR A 49 3.53 14.07 -12.58
N MET A 50 4.76 14.54 -12.36
CA MET A 50 5.76 13.82 -11.57
C MET A 50 5.28 13.61 -10.13
N VAL A 51 4.70 14.65 -9.52
CA VAL A 51 4.17 14.56 -8.16
C VAL A 51 2.96 13.63 -8.10
N GLN A 52 2.10 13.64 -9.13
CA GLN A 52 0.99 12.67 -9.23
C GLN A 52 1.50 11.23 -9.24
N TYR A 53 2.55 10.95 -10.00
CA TYR A 53 3.15 9.61 -9.98
C TYR A 53 3.71 9.27 -8.60
N CYS A 54 4.32 10.24 -7.90
CA CYS A 54 4.85 10.00 -6.57
C CYS A 54 3.77 9.55 -5.59
N TYR A 55 2.63 10.25 -5.51
CA TYR A 55 1.59 9.82 -4.58
C TYR A 55 0.90 8.53 -5.04
N THR A 56 0.72 8.34 -6.33
CA THR A 56 0.11 7.11 -6.87
C THR A 56 0.98 5.88 -6.59
N ILE A 57 2.29 5.99 -6.80
CA ILE A 57 3.22 4.91 -6.53
C ILE A 57 3.25 4.56 -5.04
N ASN A 58 3.26 5.56 -4.16
CA ASN A 58 3.28 5.31 -2.71
C ASN A 58 2.00 4.64 -2.24
N PHE A 59 0.84 5.07 -2.71
CA PHE A 59 -0.42 4.39 -2.41
C PHE A 59 -0.46 2.99 -3.00
N GLY A 60 0.05 2.82 -4.22
CA GLY A 60 0.16 1.52 -4.87
C GLY A 60 1.04 0.56 -4.09
N LEU A 61 2.17 1.03 -3.59
CA LEU A 61 3.07 0.21 -2.76
C LEU A 61 2.40 -0.17 -1.45
N ALA A 62 1.66 0.73 -0.82
CA ALA A 62 0.93 0.41 0.41
C ALA A 62 -0.11 -0.69 0.16
N VAL A 63 -0.90 -0.58 -0.89
CA VAL A 63 -1.91 -1.58 -1.25
C VAL A 63 -1.25 -2.91 -1.60
N PHE A 64 -0.19 -2.88 -2.40
CA PHE A 64 0.53 -4.09 -2.79
C PHE A 64 1.11 -4.80 -1.58
N ASN A 65 1.72 -4.06 -0.66
CA ASN A 65 2.30 -4.64 0.56
C ASN A 65 1.24 -5.18 1.53
N LEU A 66 -0.02 -4.78 1.40
CA LEU A 66 -1.12 -5.33 2.18
C LEU A 66 -1.59 -6.70 1.70
N LEU A 67 -1.16 -7.15 0.52
CA LEU A 67 -1.55 -8.47 0.02
C LEU A 67 -1.03 -9.56 0.97
N PRO A 68 -1.87 -10.55 1.32
CA PRO A 68 -1.49 -11.60 2.26
C PRO A 68 -0.65 -12.71 1.61
N ILE A 69 0.43 -12.32 0.95
CA ILE A 69 1.31 -13.22 0.20
C ILE A 69 2.76 -12.99 0.63
N PRO A 70 3.52 -14.02 1.05
CA PRO A 70 4.95 -13.84 1.26
C PRO A 70 5.63 -13.46 -0.07
N PRO A 71 6.62 -12.60 -0.07
CA PRO A 71 7.31 -11.95 1.05
C PRO A 71 6.73 -10.59 1.46
N LEU A 72 5.48 -10.30 1.13
CA LEU A 72 4.86 -9.00 1.39
C LEU A 72 4.46 -8.82 2.86
N ASP A 73 4.37 -7.57 3.29
CA ASP A 73 4.07 -7.23 4.69
C ASP A 73 2.67 -7.69 5.13
N GLY A 74 1.71 -7.70 4.20
CA GLY A 74 0.36 -8.17 4.48
C GLY A 74 0.29 -9.62 4.94
N TYR A 75 1.24 -10.46 4.53
CA TYR A 75 1.31 -11.84 5.01
C TYR A 75 1.58 -11.90 6.51
N HIS A 76 2.51 -11.08 7.01
CA HIS A 76 2.80 -11.02 8.44
C HIS A 76 1.59 -10.56 9.25
N VAL A 77 0.86 -9.58 8.72
CA VAL A 77 -0.39 -9.12 9.34
C VAL A 77 -1.42 -10.25 9.38
N ALA A 78 -1.59 -10.96 8.26
CA ALA A 78 -2.53 -12.08 8.18
C ALA A 78 -2.16 -13.20 9.15
N GLN A 79 -0.87 -13.53 9.27
CA GLN A 79 -0.40 -14.53 10.24
C GLN A 79 -0.73 -14.12 11.67
N CYS A 80 -0.50 -12.86 12.02
CA CYS A 80 -0.76 -12.38 13.38
C CYS A 80 -2.24 -12.41 13.73
N LEU A 81 -3.11 -12.14 12.76
CA LEU A 81 -4.55 -12.04 13.00
C LEU A 81 -5.27 -13.38 12.88
N PHE A 82 -4.83 -14.26 11.96
CA PHE A 82 -5.62 -15.42 11.55
C PHE A 82 -4.94 -16.77 11.77
N MET A 83 -3.63 -16.81 12.08
CA MET A 83 -2.94 -18.07 12.26
C MET A 83 -3.37 -18.78 13.55
N ASN A 84 -3.84 -20.01 13.42
CA ASN A 84 -4.19 -20.89 14.55
C ASN A 84 -4.02 -22.33 14.10
N ALA A 85 -4.39 -23.30 14.99
CA ALA A 85 -4.27 -24.72 14.68
C ALA A 85 -5.05 -25.15 13.44
N LYS A 86 -6.14 -24.45 13.12
CA LYS A 86 -6.99 -24.77 11.95
C LYS A 86 -6.42 -24.19 10.65
N THR A 87 -5.76 -23.05 10.70
CA THR A 87 -5.26 -22.34 9.51
C THR A 87 -3.77 -22.61 9.25
N TYR A 88 -3.10 -23.32 10.13
CA TYR A 88 -1.67 -23.58 10.03
C TYR A 88 -1.27 -24.20 8.68
N LYS A 89 -2.03 -25.19 8.22
CA LYS A 89 -1.74 -25.85 6.93
C LYS A 89 -1.92 -24.90 5.74
N PHE A 90 -2.91 -24.02 5.83
CA PHE A 90 -3.16 -23.01 4.78
C PHE A 90 -1.98 -22.04 4.66
N PHE A 91 -1.48 -21.54 5.78
CA PHE A 91 -0.32 -20.64 5.77
C PHE A 91 0.93 -21.35 5.27
N GLY A 92 1.13 -22.61 5.65
CA GLY A 92 2.23 -23.43 5.13
C GLY A 92 2.16 -23.61 3.62
N PHE A 93 0.96 -23.85 3.08
CA PHE A 93 0.72 -23.93 1.65
C PHE A 93 1.06 -22.61 0.94
N VAL A 94 0.62 -21.49 1.48
CA VAL A 94 0.88 -20.16 0.93
C VAL A 94 2.38 -19.86 0.93
N GLU A 95 3.10 -20.19 2.00
CA GLU A 95 4.56 -20.02 2.06
C GLU A 95 5.27 -20.88 1.02
N LYS A 96 4.86 -22.13 0.86
CA LYS A 96 5.48 -23.05 -0.08
C LYS A 96 5.37 -22.57 -1.52
N TYR A 97 4.24 -22.00 -1.90
CA TYR A 97 3.95 -21.56 -3.27
C TYR A 97 3.93 -20.04 -3.40
N SER A 98 4.60 -19.33 -2.51
CA SER A 98 4.54 -17.86 -2.44
C SER A 98 4.89 -17.17 -3.75
N TYR A 99 5.97 -17.60 -4.42
CA TYR A 99 6.37 -16.97 -5.68
C TYR A 99 5.40 -17.27 -6.82
N VAL A 100 4.85 -18.48 -6.86
CA VAL A 100 3.83 -18.85 -7.85
C VAL A 100 2.58 -18.02 -7.64
N ILE A 101 2.14 -17.87 -6.40
CA ILE A 101 0.95 -17.07 -6.05
C ILE A 101 1.19 -15.60 -6.41
N LEU A 102 2.37 -15.06 -6.09
CA LEU A 102 2.73 -13.68 -6.39
C LEU A 102 2.69 -13.42 -7.89
N VAL A 103 3.31 -14.30 -8.68
CA VAL A 103 3.30 -14.18 -10.14
C VAL A 103 1.87 -14.26 -10.69
N ALA A 104 1.07 -15.20 -10.17
CA ALA A 104 -0.34 -15.33 -10.56
C ALA A 104 -1.14 -14.06 -10.27
N VAL A 105 -0.94 -13.46 -9.10
CA VAL A 105 -1.60 -12.20 -8.72
C VAL A 105 -1.20 -11.08 -9.67
N LEU A 106 0.09 -10.96 -9.99
CA LEU A 106 0.56 -9.93 -10.91
C LEU A 106 0.00 -10.11 -12.32
N ILE A 107 -0.10 -11.35 -12.80
CA ILE A 107 -0.71 -11.65 -14.10
C ILE A 107 -2.19 -11.29 -14.09
N ILE A 108 -2.92 -11.67 -13.04
CA ILE A 108 -4.32 -11.33 -12.89
C ILE A 108 -4.50 -9.81 -12.86
N ASN A 109 -3.64 -9.11 -12.12
CA ASN A 109 -3.70 -7.65 -12.07
C ASN A 109 -3.44 -7.02 -13.44
N SER A 110 -2.52 -7.56 -14.23
CA SER A 110 -2.24 -7.03 -15.56
C SER A 110 -3.44 -7.11 -16.51
N ARG A 111 -4.33 -8.08 -16.27
CA ARG A 111 -5.54 -8.29 -17.07
C ARG A 111 -6.75 -7.53 -16.53
N THR A 112 -6.93 -7.53 -15.21
CA THR A 112 -8.14 -7.01 -14.54
C THR A 112 -7.94 -5.65 -13.90
N HIS A 113 -6.67 -5.24 -13.67
CA HIS A 113 -6.30 -4.00 -12.99
C HIS A 113 -6.95 -3.86 -11.61
N PHE A 114 -7.14 -4.98 -10.89
CA PHE A 114 -7.84 -4.95 -9.61
C PHE A 114 -7.07 -4.17 -8.53
N LEU A 115 -5.74 -4.23 -8.54
CA LEU A 115 -4.92 -3.43 -7.62
C LEU A 115 -5.08 -1.94 -7.89
N ASN A 116 -5.14 -1.56 -9.16
CA ASN A 116 -5.38 -0.17 -9.55
C ASN A 116 -6.75 0.31 -9.07
N THR A 117 -7.76 -0.56 -9.12
CA THR A 117 -9.10 -0.26 -8.61
C THR A 117 -9.08 -0.05 -7.10
N ILE A 118 -8.35 -0.88 -6.36
CA ILE A 118 -8.20 -0.74 -4.90
C ILE A 118 -7.49 0.57 -4.57
N VAL A 119 -6.42 0.90 -5.28
CA VAL A 119 -5.69 2.17 -5.11
C VAL A 119 -6.62 3.35 -5.37
N TYR A 120 -7.43 3.29 -6.42
CA TYR A 120 -8.40 4.32 -6.76
C TYR A 120 -9.42 4.51 -5.62
N TRP A 121 -9.93 3.42 -5.08
CA TRP A 121 -10.87 3.49 -3.95
C TRP A 121 -10.23 4.05 -2.69
N LEU A 122 -8.95 3.76 -2.45
CA LEU A 122 -8.20 4.34 -1.34
C LEU A 122 -8.02 5.85 -1.52
N MET A 123 -7.75 6.29 -2.75
CA MET A 123 -7.49 7.69 -3.08
C MET A 123 -8.78 8.53 -3.16
N MET A 124 -9.91 7.92 -3.45
CA MET A 124 -11.16 8.60 -3.70
C MET A 124 -11.60 9.54 -2.56
N PRO A 125 -11.62 9.10 -1.27
CA PRO A 125 -11.96 10.00 -0.18
C PRO A 125 -10.99 11.18 -0.04
N LEU A 126 -9.70 10.92 -0.27
CA LEU A 126 -8.66 11.94 -0.19
C LEU A 126 -8.81 12.97 -1.32
N MET A 127 -9.12 12.51 -2.53
CA MET A 127 -9.38 13.41 -3.66
C MET A 127 -10.65 14.24 -3.45
N SER A 128 -11.68 13.63 -2.86
CA SER A 128 -12.91 14.35 -2.50
C SER A 128 -12.65 15.43 -1.48
N LEU A 129 -11.86 15.13 -0.46
CA LEU A 129 -11.45 16.11 0.55
C LEU A 129 -10.61 17.22 -0.09
N ALA A 130 -9.70 16.88 -0.99
CA ALA A 130 -8.88 17.83 -1.69
C ALA A 130 -9.74 18.81 -2.53
N SER A 131 -10.72 18.29 -3.26
CA SER A 131 -11.61 19.11 -4.06
C SER A 131 -12.46 20.05 -3.18
N LEU A 132 -12.88 19.56 -2.01
CA LEU A 132 -13.62 20.38 -1.05
C LEU A 132 -12.75 21.52 -0.53
N ILE A 133 -11.49 21.25 -0.18
CA ILE A 133 -10.55 22.26 0.28
C ILE A 133 -10.32 23.30 -0.81
N LEU A 134 -10.12 22.86 -2.06
CA LEU A 134 -9.91 23.75 -3.20
C LEU A 134 -11.12 24.63 -3.48
N SER A 135 -12.33 24.14 -3.21
CA SER A 135 -13.56 24.91 -3.43
C SER A 135 -13.72 26.06 -2.43
N ILE A 136 -13.03 25.98 -1.27
CA ILE A 136 -13.06 27.03 -0.25
C ILE A 136 -12.13 28.19 -0.64
N PHE A 137 -11.07 27.89 -1.38
CA PHE A 137 -10.12 28.89 -1.88
C PHE A 137 -10.46 29.30 -3.31
#